data_bf73b05cbef8ba45d7204119267d4bcb
#
_entry.id   bf73b05cbef8ba45d7204119267d4bcb
#
_cell.length_a   1.000
_cell.length_b   1.000
_cell.length_c   1.000
_cell.angle_alpha   90.00
_cell.angle_beta   90.00
_cell.angle_gamma   90.00
#
_symmetry.space_group_name_H-M   'P 1'
#
loop_
_entity.id
_entity.type
_entity.pdbx_description
1 polymer ?
#
loop_
_entity_poly.entity_id
_entity_poly.type
_entity_poly.pdbx_seq_one_letter_code
_entity_poly.pdbx_strand_id
1 'polypeptide(L)'
;TKPGQFVHITVSDALSMRRPISIMSVDKENSTFDLLYKVVGKGTRQLAERKIGETLSVIGPIGNGFTMTDKKRLLLIGGGVGMPPMISIAQSVKNTEYQPFAILGSEVPFPFDEQLATDGKDYQGATHTMPELEDWGVACRLASLQDYEGVFKGYVTDLAKVYLDGLSAEELTQVEVYSCGPHPMLEAVAKLAKEYNLPCQVSLEENMACAVGGCAGCVVEVQTDNGPAMKRVCVDGPVFDATTVF
;
A
#
# COMPACT_ATOMS: atom_id res chain seq x y z
N THR A 1 -11.16 -1.44 11.47
CA THR A 1 -10.60 -1.34 10.11
C THR A 1 -9.76 -2.57 9.82
N LYS A 2 -9.64 -2.92 8.53
CA LYS A 2 -8.69 -3.91 8.01
C LYS A 2 -7.69 -3.18 7.11
N PRO A 3 -6.41 -3.57 7.06
CA PRO A 3 -5.45 -3.02 6.11
C PRO A 3 -5.97 -3.09 4.67
N GLY A 4 -5.74 -2.04 3.88
CA GLY A 4 -6.26 -1.92 2.52
C GLY A 4 -7.63 -1.27 2.41
N GLN A 5 -8.36 -1.06 3.50
CA GLN A 5 -9.58 -0.26 3.49
C GLN A 5 -9.26 1.24 3.35
N PHE A 6 -10.23 1.99 2.87
CA PHE A 6 -10.11 3.43 2.65
C PHE A 6 -11.31 4.20 3.22
N VAL A 7 -11.21 5.51 3.21
CA VAL A 7 -12.30 6.44 3.53
C VAL A 7 -12.64 7.29 2.32
N HIS A 8 -13.87 7.78 2.27
CA HIS A 8 -14.37 8.68 1.23
C HIS A 8 -14.74 10.02 1.86
N ILE A 9 -13.94 11.07 1.61
CA ILE A 9 -13.95 12.33 2.34
C ILE A 9 -14.57 13.45 1.51
N THR A 10 -15.49 14.21 2.09
CA THR A 10 -15.92 15.50 1.56
C THR A 10 -14.86 16.55 1.89
N VAL A 11 -14.29 17.17 0.87
CA VAL A 11 -13.20 18.15 1.04
C VAL A 11 -13.69 19.58 1.15
N SER A 12 -14.84 19.89 0.53
CA SER A 12 -15.55 21.16 0.65
C SER A 12 -16.96 21.06 0.08
N ASP A 13 -17.85 21.96 0.46
CA ASP A 13 -19.22 22.06 -0.08
C ASP A 13 -19.26 22.47 -1.56
N ALA A 14 -18.18 23.11 -2.03
CA ALA A 14 -18.05 23.53 -3.44
C ALA A 14 -17.69 22.35 -4.39
N LEU A 15 -17.34 21.17 -3.85
CA LEU A 15 -16.97 19.98 -4.61
C LEU A 15 -17.91 18.82 -4.28
N SER A 16 -18.79 18.49 -5.20
CA SER A 16 -19.80 17.43 -5.02
C SER A 16 -19.24 16.03 -4.82
N MET A 17 -18.04 15.76 -5.39
CA MET A 17 -17.42 14.45 -5.28
C MET A 17 -16.47 14.37 -4.09
N ARG A 18 -16.63 13.34 -3.28
CA ARG A 18 -15.68 12.96 -2.21
C ARG A 18 -14.38 12.44 -2.81
N ARG A 19 -13.36 12.29 -1.98
CA ARG A 19 -12.05 11.71 -2.35
C ARG A 19 -11.83 10.40 -1.62
N PRO A 20 -11.57 9.29 -2.33
CA PRO A 20 -11.12 8.05 -1.71
C PRO A 20 -9.66 8.22 -1.28
N ILE A 21 -9.36 7.90 -0.02
CA ILE A 21 -8.00 7.94 0.54
C ILE A 21 -7.82 6.72 1.43
N SER A 22 -6.74 5.98 1.22
CA SER A 22 -6.41 4.78 1.99
C SER A 22 -6.11 5.12 3.45
N ILE A 23 -6.57 4.26 4.37
CA ILE A 23 -6.25 4.37 5.80
C ILE A 23 -4.80 3.87 5.99
N MET A 24 -3.93 4.73 6.54
CA MET A 24 -2.53 4.44 6.79
C MET A 24 -2.33 3.78 8.15
N SER A 25 -2.83 4.40 9.19
CA SER A 25 -2.73 3.91 10.57
C SER A 25 -3.99 4.21 11.36
N VAL A 26 -4.19 3.48 12.46
CA VAL A 26 -5.34 3.66 13.37
C VAL A 26 -4.87 3.62 14.80
N ASP A 27 -5.17 4.67 15.53
CA ASP A 27 -5.02 4.73 16.98
C ASP A 27 -6.41 4.60 17.64
N LYS A 28 -6.67 3.43 18.20
CA LYS A 28 -7.95 3.12 18.85
C LYS A 28 -8.10 3.80 20.21
N GLU A 29 -6.99 4.07 20.90
CA GLU A 29 -7.00 4.70 22.22
C GLU A 29 -7.41 6.17 22.12
N ASN A 30 -6.87 6.86 21.12
CA ASN A 30 -7.17 8.27 20.85
C ASN A 30 -8.34 8.46 19.85
N SER A 31 -8.90 7.36 19.31
CA SER A 31 -9.97 7.39 18.30
C SER A 31 -9.58 8.21 17.07
N THR A 32 -8.34 8.07 16.62
CA THR A 32 -7.79 8.75 15.44
C THR A 32 -7.36 7.76 14.36
N PHE A 33 -7.23 8.25 13.15
CA PHE A 33 -6.61 7.52 12.04
C PHE A 33 -5.83 8.51 11.16
N ASP A 34 -4.78 8.01 10.53
CA ASP A 34 -3.92 8.80 9.67
C ASP A 34 -4.16 8.49 8.20
N LEU A 35 -4.01 9.51 7.39
CA LEU A 35 -4.13 9.47 5.95
C LEU A 35 -2.92 10.14 5.31
N LEU A 36 -2.32 9.46 4.34
CA LEU A 36 -1.30 10.06 3.49
C LEU A 36 -1.86 10.21 2.06
N TYR A 37 -1.77 11.40 1.51
CA TYR A 37 -2.22 11.70 0.15
C TYR A 37 -1.29 12.70 -0.56
N LYS A 38 -1.29 12.65 -1.88
CA LYS A 38 -0.55 13.60 -2.72
C LYS A 38 -1.49 14.70 -3.20
N VAL A 39 -1.02 15.94 -3.16
CA VAL A 39 -1.76 17.11 -3.68
C VAL A 39 -1.61 17.15 -5.20
N VAL A 40 -2.57 16.57 -5.92
CA VAL A 40 -2.52 16.46 -7.38
C VAL A 40 -3.62 17.26 -8.09
N GLY A 41 -4.71 17.61 -7.40
CA GLY A 41 -5.86 18.26 -8.01
C GLY A 41 -6.59 19.21 -7.08
N LYS A 42 -7.69 19.78 -7.55
CA LYS A 42 -8.47 20.78 -6.81
C LYS A 42 -8.95 20.26 -5.46
N GLY A 43 -9.41 19.00 -5.39
CA GLY A 43 -9.93 18.41 -4.15
C GLY A 43 -8.84 18.20 -3.10
N THR A 44 -7.74 17.54 -3.46
CA THR A 44 -6.62 17.31 -2.52
C THR A 44 -5.92 18.62 -2.11
N ARG A 45 -5.95 19.65 -2.97
CA ARG A 45 -5.47 21.00 -2.59
C ARG A 45 -6.35 21.62 -1.51
N GLN A 46 -7.68 21.59 -1.68
CA GLN A 46 -8.60 22.08 -0.65
C GLN A 46 -8.53 21.29 0.65
N LEU A 47 -8.26 19.98 0.56
CA LEU A 47 -8.03 19.15 1.75
C LEU A 47 -6.76 19.59 2.49
N ALA A 48 -5.67 19.90 1.76
CA ALA A 48 -4.41 20.38 2.34
C ALA A 48 -4.51 21.79 2.99
N GLU A 49 -5.51 22.58 2.61
CA GLU A 49 -5.78 23.90 3.20
C GLU A 49 -6.60 23.82 4.51
N ARG A 50 -7.09 22.64 4.90
CA ARG A 50 -7.86 22.43 6.13
C ARG A 50 -7.01 22.66 7.36
N LYS A 51 -7.63 23.25 8.39
CA LYS A 51 -6.98 23.60 9.65
C LYS A 51 -7.42 22.66 10.77
N ILE A 52 -6.55 22.53 11.77
CA ILE A 52 -6.87 21.78 12.98
C ILE A 52 -8.15 22.35 13.62
N GLY A 53 -9.06 21.46 14.02
CA GLY A 53 -10.36 21.80 14.60
C GLY A 53 -11.50 21.91 13.59
N GLU A 54 -11.22 21.88 12.27
CA GLU A 54 -12.28 21.82 11.27
C GLU A 54 -12.88 20.40 11.17
N THR A 55 -14.19 20.33 10.93
CA THR A 55 -14.90 19.05 10.77
C THR A 55 -15.04 18.70 9.31
N LEU A 56 -14.74 17.44 8.98
CA LEU A 56 -14.92 16.86 7.65
C LEU A 56 -15.95 15.73 7.70
N SER A 57 -16.80 15.61 6.68
CA SER A 57 -17.70 14.47 6.53
C SER A 57 -16.95 13.31 5.87
N VAL A 58 -16.92 12.17 6.55
CA VAL A 58 -16.20 10.96 6.14
C VAL A 58 -17.15 9.78 6.09
N ILE A 59 -17.09 8.99 5.02
CA ILE A 59 -17.71 7.67 4.92
C ILE A 59 -16.59 6.64 4.98
N GLY A 60 -16.69 5.67 5.86
CA GLY A 60 -15.69 4.60 5.99
C GLY A 60 -15.81 3.81 7.29
N PRO A 61 -15.01 2.75 7.45
CA PRO A 61 -14.08 2.20 6.45
C PRO A 61 -14.83 1.50 5.30
N ILE A 62 -14.28 1.58 4.08
CA ILE A 62 -14.88 1.05 2.86
C ILE A 62 -13.94 0.01 2.23
N GLY A 63 -14.51 -0.98 1.55
CA GLY A 63 -13.81 -1.97 0.75
C GLY A 63 -13.39 -3.22 1.51
N ASN A 64 -13.00 -4.23 0.74
CA ASN A 64 -12.43 -5.48 1.23
C ASN A 64 -10.92 -5.31 1.34
N GLY A 65 -10.40 -5.37 2.57
CA GLY A 65 -8.98 -5.24 2.85
C GLY A 65 -8.20 -6.53 2.55
N PHE A 66 -6.88 -6.45 2.74
CA PHE A 66 -5.98 -7.59 2.62
C PHE A 66 -6.35 -8.73 3.57
N THR A 67 -6.18 -9.96 3.10
CA THR A 67 -6.37 -11.16 3.90
C THR A 67 -5.02 -11.71 4.30
N MET A 68 -4.79 -11.82 5.60
CA MET A 68 -3.60 -12.49 6.12
C MET A 68 -3.75 -14.00 5.98
N THR A 69 -2.72 -14.65 5.49
CA THR A 69 -2.65 -16.10 5.31
C THR A 69 -1.80 -16.75 6.41
N ASP A 70 -1.53 -18.04 6.26
CA ASP A 70 -0.62 -18.79 7.13
C ASP A 70 0.87 -18.57 6.82
N LYS A 71 1.18 -17.87 5.73
CA LYS A 71 2.56 -17.51 5.36
C LYS A 71 3.13 -16.55 6.39
N LYS A 72 4.35 -16.84 6.85
CA LYS A 72 4.97 -16.07 7.93
C LYS A 72 5.73 -14.83 7.44
N ARG A 73 6.22 -14.83 6.20
CA ARG A 73 6.99 -13.73 5.62
C ARG A 73 6.09 -12.87 4.74
N LEU A 74 5.87 -11.65 5.14
CA LEU A 74 5.03 -10.71 4.39
C LEU A 74 5.94 -9.73 3.64
N LEU A 75 5.98 -9.82 2.32
CA LEU A 75 6.66 -8.86 1.47
C LEU A 75 5.69 -7.74 1.08
N LEU A 76 5.88 -6.57 1.70
CA LEU A 76 5.00 -5.41 1.56
C LEU A 76 5.60 -4.42 0.56
N ILE A 77 5.01 -4.24 -0.61
CA ILE A 77 5.55 -3.37 -1.66
C ILE A 77 4.61 -2.20 -1.91
N GLY A 78 5.02 -0.99 -1.49
CA GLY A 78 4.22 0.24 -1.62
C GLY A 78 4.90 1.28 -2.50
N GLY A 79 4.15 1.90 -3.42
CA GLY A 79 4.67 2.96 -4.30
C GLY A 79 3.86 4.25 -4.21
N GLY A 80 4.53 5.38 -3.92
CA GLY A 80 3.88 6.68 -3.82
C GLY A 80 2.75 6.69 -2.79
N VAL A 81 1.54 7.05 -3.19
CA VAL A 81 0.35 7.03 -2.30
C VAL A 81 -0.18 5.62 -2.02
N GLY A 82 0.44 4.58 -2.57
CA GLY A 82 0.21 3.18 -2.20
C GLY A 82 1.02 2.70 -0.98
N MET A 83 1.90 3.52 -0.40
CA MET A 83 2.59 3.22 0.86
C MET A 83 1.63 3.02 2.05
N PRO A 84 0.57 3.83 2.25
CA PRO A 84 -0.34 3.71 3.38
C PRO A 84 -0.91 2.32 3.63
N PRO A 85 -1.45 1.57 2.67
CA PRO A 85 -1.93 0.22 2.90
C PRO A 85 -0.85 -0.74 3.40
N MET A 86 0.40 -0.58 2.96
CA MET A 86 1.54 -1.38 3.41
C MET A 86 1.91 -1.07 4.85
N ILE A 87 1.92 0.21 5.22
CA ILE A 87 2.12 0.68 6.60
C ILE A 87 0.99 0.15 7.50
N SER A 88 -0.25 0.14 7.01
CA SER A 88 -1.40 -0.41 7.73
C SER A 88 -1.27 -1.92 8.00
N ILE A 89 -0.75 -2.70 7.03
CA ILE A 89 -0.43 -4.12 7.26
C ILE A 89 0.66 -4.22 8.34
N ALA A 90 1.77 -3.49 8.21
CA ALA A 90 2.86 -3.49 9.17
C ALA A 90 2.37 -3.18 10.59
N GLN A 91 1.53 -2.15 10.77
CA GLN A 91 0.92 -1.82 12.04
C GLN A 91 0.09 -3.00 12.61
N SER A 92 -0.67 -3.69 11.77
CA SER A 92 -1.56 -4.77 12.19
C SER A 92 -0.80 -6.02 12.66
N VAL A 93 0.44 -6.20 12.20
CA VAL A 93 1.25 -7.41 12.49
C VAL A 93 2.48 -7.14 13.36
N LYS A 94 2.76 -5.92 13.79
CA LYS A 94 3.97 -5.51 14.53
C LYS A 94 4.23 -6.30 15.84
N ASN A 95 3.22 -6.90 16.43
CA ASN A 95 3.34 -7.67 17.68
C ASN A 95 2.89 -9.13 17.48
N THR A 96 3.08 -9.68 16.31
CA THR A 96 2.66 -11.03 15.95
C THR A 96 3.87 -11.88 15.55
N GLU A 97 3.63 -13.13 15.17
CA GLU A 97 4.68 -14.05 14.67
C GLU A 97 5.05 -13.79 13.19
N TYR A 98 4.37 -12.88 12.52
CA TYR A 98 4.71 -12.51 11.15
C TYR A 98 6.06 -11.80 11.08
N GLN A 99 6.74 -11.97 9.95
CA GLN A 99 8.02 -11.36 9.62
C GLN A 99 7.84 -10.44 8.41
N PRO A 100 7.29 -9.24 8.60
CA PRO A 100 7.11 -8.30 7.53
C PRO A 100 8.45 -7.71 7.07
N PHE A 101 8.61 -7.57 5.75
CA PHE A 101 9.64 -6.78 5.11
C PHE A 101 8.98 -5.80 4.16
N ALA A 102 9.10 -4.51 4.44
CA ALA A 102 8.49 -3.45 3.65
C ALA A 102 9.49 -2.86 2.65
N ILE A 103 9.03 -2.65 1.42
CA ILE A 103 9.75 -1.89 0.39
C ILE A 103 8.84 -0.72 0.00
N LEU A 104 9.30 0.50 0.29
CA LEU A 104 8.56 1.71 0.01
C LEU A 104 9.26 2.51 -1.09
N GLY A 105 8.52 2.81 -2.15
CA GLY A 105 9.06 3.53 -3.32
C GLY A 105 8.47 4.92 -3.49
N SER A 106 9.30 5.89 -3.87
CA SER A 106 8.85 7.24 -4.20
C SER A 106 9.65 7.85 -5.35
N GLU A 107 8.96 8.55 -6.26
CA GLU A 107 9.57 9.36 -7.31
C GLU A 107 9.94 10.78 -6.85
N VAL A 108 9.46 11.18 -5.68
CA VAL A 108 9.71 12.48 -5.02
C VAL A 108 10.31 12.20 -3.65
N PRO A 109 10.84 13.21 -2.94
CA PRO A 109 11.28 13.02 -1.56
C PRO A 109 10.22 12.32 -0.71
N PHE A 110 10.66 11.44 0.18
CA PHE A 110 9.75 10.73 1.07
C PHE A 110 9.02 11.71 2.00
N PRO A 111 7.78 11.42 2.41
CA PRO A 111 7.02 12.29 3.31
C PRO A 111 7.44 12.16 4.79
N PHE A 112 8.61 11.58 5.05
CA PHE A 112 9.23 11.36 6.36
C PHE A 112 10.75 11.52 6.23
N ASP A 113 11.43 11.76 7.35
CA ASP A 113 12.89 11.80 7.40
C ASP A 113 13.42 10.37 7.51
N GLU A 114 14.14 9.91 6.49
CA GLU A 114 14.72 8.56 6.43
C GLU A 114 15.85 8.42 7.47
N GLN A 115 16.00 7.25 8.04
CA GLN A 115 17.09 6.95 8.96
C GLN A 115 17.79 5.63 8.60
N LEU A 116 19.04 5.48 9.07
CA LEU A 116 19.77 4.22 8.93
C LEU A 116 19.04 3.10 9.67
N ALA A 117 18.82 1.97 9.00
CA ALA A 117 18.20 0.80 9.60
C ALA A 117 19.12 0.14 10.63
N THR A 118 18.57 -0.28 11.76
CA THR A 118 19.33 -0.84 12.88
C THR A 118 19.73 -2.29 12.71
N ASP A 119 19.15 -3.01 11.74
CA ASP A 119 19.47 -4.40 11.42
C ASP A 119 20.84 -4.57 10.72
N GLY A 120 21.49 -3.48 10.33
CA GLY A 120 22.81 -3.44 9.69
C GLY A 120 22.88 -4.10 8.31
N LYS A 121 21.75 -4.44 7.70
CA LYS A 121 21.72 -5.08 6.39
C LYS A 121 21.74 -4.04 5.27
N ASP A 122 22.59 -4.31 4.27
CA ASP A 122 22.66 -3.54 3.04
C ASP A 122 22.10 -4.37 1.87
N TYR A 123 21.07 -3.85 1.23
CA TYR A 123 20.47 -4.43 0.03
C TYR A 123 20.89 -3.60 -1.19
N GLN A 124 22.15 -3.73 -1.60
CA GLN A 124 22.74 -3.02 -2.74
C GLN A 124 22.62 -1.48 -2.62
N GLY A 125 22.99 -0.94 -1.45
CA GLY A 125 22.92 0.49 -1.16
C GLY A 125 21.63 0.92 -0.44
N ALA A 126 20.61 0.05 -0.35
CA ALA A 126 19.44 0.31 0.47
C ALA A 126 19.74 0.01 1.96
N THR A 127 20.09 1.04 2.68
CA THR A 127 20.43 0.99 4.12
C THR A 127 19.48 1.78 5.00
N HIS A 128 18.66 2.64 4.41
CA HIS A 128 17.73 3.51 5.14
C HIS A 128 16.31 2.92 5.20
N THR A 129 15.59 3.32 6.23
CA THR A 129 14.25 2.85 6.59
C THR A 129 13.32 4.01 6.94
N MET A 130 12.02 3.74 7.01
CA MET A 130 11.04 4.63 7.61
C MET A 130 11.08 4.50 9.14
N PRO A 131 11.28 5.60 9.90
CA PRO A 131 11.40 5.55 11.37
C PRO A 131 10.26 4.83 12.07
N GLU A 132 9.02 5.11 11.68
CA GLU A 132 7.84 4.50 12.31
C GLU A 132 7.81 2.96 12.15
N LEU A 133 8.23 2.43 11.00
CA LEU A 133 8.33 0.97 10.79
C LEU A 133 9.46 0.37 11.63
N GLU A 134 10.57 1.06 11.73
CA GLU A 134 11.70 0.66 12.57
C GLU A 134 11.30 0.58 14.05
N ASP A 135 10.57 1.59 14.55
CA ASP A 135 10.04 1.63 15.92
C ASP A 135 9.06 0.47 16.20
N TRP A 136 8.39 -0.01 15.17
CA TRP A 136 7.51 -1.19 15.27
C TRP A 136 8.25 -2.53 15.12
N GLY A 137 9.56 -2.51 14.89
CA GLY A 137 10.37 -3.70 14.65
C GLY A 137 10.08 -4.34 13.27
N VAL A 138 9.59 -3.56 12.31
CA VAL A 138 9.31 -3.97 10.94
C VAL A 138 10.47 -3.58 10.04
N ALA A 139 11.18 -4.56 9.50
CA ALA A 139 12.26 -4.31 8.56
C ALA A 139 11.72 -3.60 7.32
N CYS A 140 12.36 -2.49 6.93
CA CYS A 140 11.96 -1.69 5.79
C CYS A 140 13.17 -1.22 4.99
N ARG A 141 13.03 -1.10 3.68
CA ARG A 141 13.99 -0.45 2.78
C ARG A 141 13.27 0.45 1.78
N LEU A 142 14.00 1.45 1.34
CA LEU A 142 13.48 2.50 0.48
C LEU A 142 14.03 2.36 -0.93
N ALA A 143 13.22 2.68 -1.95
CA ALA A 143 13.63 2.67 -3.35
C ALA A 143 13.19 3.95 -4.08
N SER A 144 14.03 4.48 -4.95
CA SER A 144 13.72 5.64 -5.78
C SER A 144 14.51 5.60 -7.09
N LEU A 145 13.97 6.19 -8.14
CA LEU A 145 14.75 6.47 -9.36
C LEU A 145 15.70 7.67 -9.16
N GLN A 146 15.48 8.46 -8.12
CA GLN A 146 16.38 9.54 -7.72
C GLN A 146 17.55 8.99 -6.90
N ASP A 147 18.64 9.75 -6.85
CA ASP A 147 19.87 9.37 -6.15
C ASP A 147 19.85 9.95 -4.73
N TYR A 148 19.14 9.27 -3.82
CA TYR A 148 19.09 9.62 -2.40
C TYR A 148 20.05 8.73 -1.62
N GLU A 149 20.72 9.27 -0.62
CA GLU A 149 21.63 8.52 0.25
C GLU A 149 20.89 7.41 1.00
N GLY A 150 21.43 6.19 0.98
CA GLY A 150 20.86 5.05 1.69
C GLY A 150 19.55 4.48 1.10
N VAL A 151 19.13 4.99 -0.06
CA VAL A 151 17.95 4.54 -0.81
C VAL A 151 18.40 3.75 -2.05
N PHE A 152 17.76 2.62 -2.32
CA PHE A 152 18.01 1.83 -3.53
C PHE A 152 17.71 2.66 -4.78
N LYS A 153 18.69 2.79 -5.67
CA LYS A 153 18.50 3.49 -6.94
C LYS A 153 17.92 2.55 -8.00
N GLY A 154 16.60 2.53 -8.10
CA GLY A 154 15.87 1.63 -9.01
C GLY A 154 14.40 1.50 -8.65
N TYR A 155 13.74 0.54 -9.26
CA TYR A 155 12.34 0.25 -8.97
C TYR A 155 12.19 -0.61 -7.70
N VAL A 156 11.04 -0.52 -7.06
CA VAL A 156 10.69 -1.36 -5.89
C VAL A 156 10.77 -2.86 -6.21
N THR A 157 10.49 -3.24 -7.46
CA THR A 157 10.57 -4.63 -7.94
C THR A 157 12.02 -5.12 -8.04
N ASP A 158 12.98 -4.25 -8.39
CA ASP A 158 14.39 -4.61 -8.44
C ASP A 158 14.92 -4.87 -7.03
N LEU A 159 14.56 -3.99 -6.07
CA LEU A 159 14.88 -4.19 -4.66
C LEU A 159 14.19 -5.43 -4.07
N ALA A 160 12.94 -5.68 -4.45
CA ALA A 160 12.22 -6.89 -4.04
C ALA A 160 12.91 -8.16 -4.56
N LYS A 161 13.43 -8.12 -5.79
CA LYS A 161 14.23 -9.21 -6.35
C LYS A 161 15.50 -9.45 -5.55
N VAL A 162 16.24 -8.39 -5.20
CA VAL A 162 17.44 -8.50 -4.32
C VAL A 162 17.09 -9.16 -2.99
N TYR A 163 15.97 -8.79 -2.38
CA TYR A 163 15.51 -9.41 -1.14
C TYR A 163 15.17 -10.89 -1.33
N LEU A 164 14.37 -11.23 -2.36
CA LEU A 164 13.93 -12.61 -2.64
C LEU A 164 15.09 -13.53 -3.01
N ASP A 165 16.06 -13.06 -3.80
CA ASP A 165 17.27 -13.81 -4.18
C ASP A 165 18.16 -14.12 -2.95
N GLY A 166 18.04 -13.36 -1.88
CA GLY A 166 18.73 -13.60 -0.59
C GLY A 166 18.07 -14.65 0.30
N LEU A 167 16.86 -15.12 -0.03
CA LEU A 167 16.14 -16.11 0.77
C LEU A 167 16.46 -17.53 0.32
N SER A 168 16.46 -18.47 1.28
CA SER A 168 16.53 -19.90 0.97
C SER A 168 15.23 -20.39 0.31
N ALA A 169 15.29 -21.56 -0.35
CA ALA A 169 14.11 -22.18 -0.96
C ALA A 169 12.98 -22.46 0.08
N GLU A 170 13.35 -22.78 1.32
CA GLU A 170 12.40 -22.99 2.41
C GLU A 170 11.74 -21.68 2.82
N GLU A 171 12.53 -20.60 2.99
CA GLU A 171 12.01 -19.27 3.32
C GLU A 171 11.08 -18.73 2.24
N LEU A 172 11.39 -18.94 0.95
CA LEU A 172 10.53 -18.56 -0.17
C LEU A 172 9.14 -19.20 -0.08
N THR A 173 9.03 -20.45 0.41
CA THR A 173 7.72 -21.09 0.59
C THR A 173 6.83 -20.38 1.62
N GLN A 174 7.41 -19.56 2.48
CA GLN A 174 6.73 -18.81 3.54
C GLN A 174 6.42 -17.36 3.14
N VAL A 175 6.77 -16.94 1.92
CA VAL A 175 6.54 -15.57 1.45
C VAL A 175 5.15 -15.43 0.84
N GLU A 176 4.47 -14.35 1.18
CA GLU A 176 3.33 -13.79 0.44
C GLU A 176 3.58 -12.32 0.15
N VAL A 177 3.20 -11.87 -1.05
CA VAL A 177 3.41 -10.52 -1.52
C VAL A 177 2.12 -9.71 -1.38
N TYR A 178 2.23 -8.52 -0.82
CA TYR A 178 1.15 -7.53 -0.71
C TYR A 178 1.60 -6.24 -1.39
N SER A 179 0.79 -5.69 -2.27
CA SER A 179 1.20 -4.49 -2.98
C SER A 179 0.07 -3.47 -3.17
N CYS A 180 0.47 -2.20 -3.16
CA CYS A 180 -0.38 -1.07 -3.53
C CYS A 180 0.48 0.04 -4.17
N GLY A 181 -0.01 0.63 -5.25
CA GLY A 181 0.69 1.69 -5.98
C GLY A 181 0.18 1.87 -7.40
N PRO A 182 0.93 2.59 -8.24
CA PRO A 182 0.56 2.81 -9.63
C PRO A 182 0.36 1.50 -10.41
N HIS A 183 -0.61 1.48 -11.34
CA HIS A 183 -0.96 0.29 -12.12
C HIS A 183 0.26 -0.42 -12.77
N PRO A 184 1.21 0.29 -13.44
CA PRO A 184 2.39 -0.37 -13.99
C PRO A 184 3.30 -1.02 -12.93
N MET A 185 3.34 -0.47 -11.70
CA MET A 185 4.07 -1.07 -10.60
C MET A 185 3.39 -2.37 -10.14
N LEU A 186 2.07 -2.37 -10.01
CA LEU A 186 1.31 -3.56 -9.60
C LEU A 186 1.45 -4.70 -10.63
N GLU A 187 1.43 -4.39 -11.93
CA GLU A 187 1.70 -5.35 -13.00
C GLU A 187 3.12 -5.93 -12.89
N ALA A 188 4.13 -5.09 -12.64
CA ALA A 188 5.51 -5.54 -12.45
C ALA A 188 5.66 -6.42 -11.18
N VAL A 189 4.96 -6.09 -10.09
CA VAL A 189 4.93 -6.89 -8.86
C VAL A 189 4.24 -8.23 -9.09
N ALA A 190 3.11 -8.25 -9.79
CA ALA A 190 2.40 -9.49 -10.14
C ALA A 190 3.30 -10.43 -10.98
N LYS A 191 4.02 -9.86 -11.95
CA LYS A 191 5.00 -10.60 -12.75
C LYS A 191 6.14 -11.16 -11.89
N LEU A 192 6.71 -10.35 -10.99
CA LEU A 192 7.76 -10.79 -10.06
C LEU A 192 7.24 -11.93 -9.17
N ALA A 193 6.07 -11.79 -8.57
CA ALA A 193 5.47 -12.83 -7.73
C ALA A 193 5.28 -14.14 -8.50
N LYS A 194 4.84 -14.07 -9.76
CA LYS A 194 4.72 -15.22 -10.65
C LYS A 194 6.07 -15.88 -10.96
N GLU A 195 7.13 -15.10 -11.19
CA GLU A 195 8.50 -15.62 -11.43
C GLU A 195 9.01 -16.45 -10.24
N TYR A 196 8.68 -16.04 -9.00
CA TYR A 196 9.05 -16.74 -7.77
C TYR A 196 7.98 -17.73 -7.28
N ASN A 197 6.86 -17.90 -8.02
CA ASN A 197 5.74 -18.73 -7.63
C ASN A 197 5.18 -18.39 -6.24
N LEU A 198 5.02 -17.09 -5.96
CA LEU A 198 4.52 -16.55 -4.69
C LEU A 198 3.06 -16.11 -4.82
N PRO A 199 2.22 -16.34 -3.79
CA PRO A 199 0.90 -15.72 -3.72
C PRO A 199 1.07 -14.20 -3.61
N CYS A 200 0.18 -13.46 -4.27
CA CYS A 200 0.24 -12.00 -4.33
C CYS A 200 -1.16 -11.38 -4.29
N GLN A 201 -1.36 -10.45 -3.36
CA GLN A 201 -2.54 -9.61 -3.29
C GLN A 201 -2.19 -8.17 -3.67
N VAL A 202 -3.02 -7.55 -4.50
CA VAL A 202 -2.84 -6.17 -4.96
C VAL A 202 -4.05 -5.32 -4.60
N SER A 203 -3.81 -4.09 -4.15
CA SER A 203 -4.85 -3.09 -3.93
C SER A 203 -4.90 -2.13 -5.10
N LEU A 204 -6.02 -2.12 -5.81
CA LEU A 204 -6.24 -1.27 -6.99
C LEU A 204 -6.76 0.11 -6.57
N GLU A 205 -6.36 1.11 -7.35
CA GLU A 205 -6.83 2.49 -7.23
C GLU A 205 -7.68 2.83 -8.46
N GLU A 206 -8.90 3.35 -8.22
CA GLU A 206 -9.81 3.79 -9.26
C GLU A 206 -10.52 5.09 -8.91
N ASN A 207 -10.98 5.80 -9.93
CA ASN A 207 -11.82 6.97 -9.73
C ASN A 207 -13.17 6.57 -9.15
N MET A 208 -13.53 7.14 -8.00
CA MET A 208 -14.77 6.79 -7.29
C MET A 208 -15.70 7.98 -7.17
N ALA A 209 -16.93 7.82 -7.65
CA ALA A 209 -17.98 8.82 -7.45
C ALA A 209 -18.78 8.55 -6.16
N CYS A 210 -19.30 7.34 -5.97
CA CYS A 210 -20.14 7.01 -4.81
C CYS A 210 -19.41 6.23 -3.71
N ALA A 211 -18.42 5.41 -4.04
CA ALA A 211 -17.68 4.49 -3.17
C ALA A 211 -18.53 3.47 -2.39
N VAL A 212 -19.82 3.30 -2.76
CA VAL A 212 -20.79 2.40 -2.13
C VAL A 212 -21.42 1.41 -3.14
N GLY A 213 -20.78 1.25 -4.30
CA GLY A 213 -21.17 0.26 -5.31
C GLY A 213 -22.35 0.63 -6.21
N GLY A 214 -22.98 1.80 -6.02
CA GLY A 214 -24.20 2.17 -6.74
C GLY A 214 -23.99 2.71 -8.15
N CYS A 215 -22.87 3.38 -8.43
CA CYS A 215 -22.65 4.06 -9.72
C CYS A 215 -21.87 3.26 -10.77
N ALA A 216 -21.23 2.16 -10.35
CA ALA A 216 -20.34 1.34 -11.19
C ALA A 216 -19.21 2.12 -11.90
N GLY A 217 -18.83 3.30 -11.38
CA GLY A 217 -17.78 4.15 -11.98
C GLY A 217 -16.34 3.68 -11.74
N CYS A 218 -16.15 2.74 -10.79
CA CYS A 218 -14.84 2.19 -10.41
C CYS A 218 -14.69 0.73 -10.81
N VAL A 219 -15.27 0.31 -11.94
CA VAL A 219 -15.22 -1.09 -12.38
C VAL A 219 -13.91 -1.41 -13.08
N VAL A 220 -13.39 -2.59 -12.79
CA VAL A 220 -12.24 -3.21 -13.46
C VAL A 220 -12.62 -4.60 -13.92
N GLU A 221 -11.99 -5.08 -14.99
CA GLU A 221 -12.13 -6.47 -15.42
C GLU A 221 -11.28 -7.36 -14.53
N VAL A 222 -11.87 -8.46 -14.06
CA VAL A 222 -11.21 -9.47 -13.22
C VAL A 222 -11.51 -10.85 -13.79
N GLN A 223 -10.51 -11.68 -13.92
CA GLN A 223 -10.67 -13.07 -14.34
C GLN A 223 -11.28 -13.89 -13.20
N THR A 224 -12.30 -14.68 -13.50
CA THR A 224 -12.96 -15.58 -12.57
C THR A 224 -13.05 -16.99 -13.16
N ASP A 225 -13.40 -17.98 -12.36
CA ASP A 225 -13.61 -19.37 -12.82
C ASP A 225 -14.64 -19.47 -13.95
N ASN A 226 -15.54 -18.50 -14.04
CA ASN A 226 -16.59 -18.44 -15.08
C ASN A 226 -16.24 -17.47 -16.24
N GLY A 227 -14.98 -17.04 -16.35
CA GLY A 227 -14.49 -16.07 -17.32
C GLY A 227 -14.43 -14.64 -16.78
N PRO A 228 -14.15 -13.65 -17.64
CA PRO A 228 -13.99 -12.25 -17.22
C PRO A 228 -15.29 -11.69 -16.64
N ALA A 229 -15.16 -10.92 -15.56
CA ALA A 229 -16.27 -10.25 -14.88
C ALA A 229 -15.88 -8.84 -14.46
N MET A 230 -16.82 -7.89 -14.55
CA MET A 230 -16.62 -6.53 -14.08
C MET A 230 -16.82 -6.45 -12.56
N LYS A 231 -15.78 -6.04 -11.83
CA LYS A 231 -15.78 -5.87 -10.37
C LYS A 231 -15.61 -4.41 -10.00
N ARG A 232 -16.34 -3.97 -8.97
CA ARG A 232 -16.28 -2.58 -8.47
C ARG A 232 -15.19 -2.49 -7.40
N VAL A 233 -14.16 -1.72 -7.66
CA VAL A 233 -13.03 -1.56 -6.73
C VAL A 233 -13.49 -1.10 -5.34
N CYS A 234 -14.53 -0.29 -5.24
CA CYS A 234 -15.01 0.21 -3.96
C CYS A 234 -15.68 -0.83 -3.05
N VAL A 235 -16.34 -1.86 -3.58
CA VAL A 235 -17.11 -2.83 -2.77
C VAL A 235 -16.75 -4.28 -3.03
N ASP A 236 -16.28 -4.64 -4.23
CA ASP A 236 -15.77 -5.97 -4.55
C ASP A 236 -14.25 -6.08 -4.25
N GLY A 237 -13.50 -4.93 -4.32
CA GLY A 237 -12.13 -4.70 -3.91
C GLY A 237 -12.04 -3.78 -2.68
N PRO A 238 -10.98 -2.96 -2.54
CA PRO A 238 -9.93 -2.70 -3.53
C PRO A 238 -8.88 -3.80 -3.68
N VAL A 239 -8.83 -4.75 -2.77
CA VAL A 239 -7.85 -5.84 -2.79
C VAL A 239 -8.35 -7.02 -3.62
N PHE A 240 -7.49 -7.49 -4.51
CA PHE A 240 -7.71 -8.64 -5.39
C PHE A 240 -6.48 -9.55 -5.40
N ASP A 241 -6.68 -10.81 -5.75
CA ASP A 241 -5.56 -11.69 -6.12
C ASP A 241 -4.92 -11.17 -7.42
N ALA A 242 -3.60 -11.01 -7.42
CA ALA A 242 -2.88 -10.44 -8.56
C ALA A 242 -3.08 -11.25 -9.86
N THR A 243 -3.23 -12.57 -9.77
CA THR A 243 -3.44 -13.45 -10.91
C THR A 243 -4.80 -13.28 -11.57
N THR A 244 -5.74 -12.65 -10.88
CA THR A 244 -7.08 -12.37 -11.42
C THR A 244 -7.15 -11.03 -12.15
N VAL A 245 -6.18 -10.16 -11.91
CA VAL A 245 -6.16 -8.78 -12.47
C VAL A 245 -5.12 -8.64 -13.58
N PHE A 246 -3.96 -9.37 -13.47
CA PHE A 246 -2.80 -9.25 -14.36
C PHE A 246 -2.42 -10.58 -15.02
#